data_255547001015050705a27dbc0326e0f1
#
_entry.id   255547001015050705a27dbc0326e0f1
#
_cell.length_a   1.000
_cell.length_b   1.000
_cell.length_c   1.000
_cell.angle_alpha   90.00
_cell.angle_beta   90.00
_cell.angle_gamma   90.00
#
_symmetry.space_group_name_H-M   'P 1'
#
loop_
_entity.id
_entity.type
_entity.pdbx_description
1 polymer ?
#
loop_
_entity_poly.entity_id
_entity_poly.type
_entity_poly.pdbx_seq_one_letter_code
_entity_poly.pdbx_strand_id
1 'polypeptide(L)'
;MKLTRLDLATLADVAIGAAVKAGELISSYKNRQFDLLRKEVQPSHDPKGLVAASPAAQLVTEVDIKSQGIILDHLRPSTQQYDLGILAEESNDDKSRFEKHYFWAIDPLDGTLRFAEGKGGYSVAIALVDRKGDPYIGVVFDPREKTVYHGIKGIGAYRNGEPFGLSTRNNSATLSLIHDRSFGEQKLYPEITESMQAISHDLKFSDFEAYEFGGSVMNSCRVIEEHPAVYFKFPQSRAGGGCIWDFAATTCIYNEIGAFATDIHGSNLHLNNRQTCYFNHGGVLF
;
A
#
# COMPACT_ATOMS: atom_id res chain seq x y z
N MET A 1 17.61 6.55 18.13
CA MET A 1 17.08 7.92 18.39
C MET A 1 15.55 7.82 18.39
N LYS A 2 14.84 8.51 19.29
CA LYS A 2 13.37 8.57 19.27
C LYS A 2 12.97 9.86 18.57
N LEU A 3 12.15 9.76 17.50
CA LEU A 3 11.64 10.91 16.77
C LEU A 3 10.61 11.67 17.63
N THR A 4 10.67 12.99 17.60
CA THR A 4 9.67 13.89 18.21
C THR A 4 8.46 14.06 17.27
N ARG A 5 7.38 14.65 17.76
CA ARG A 5 6.24 15.02 16.90
C ARG A 5 6.64 15.97 15.77
N LEU A 6 7.56 16.91 16.05
CA LEU A 6 8.07 17.85 15.04
C LEU A 6 8.88 17.13 13.97
N ASP A 7 9.76 16.18 14.38
CA ASP A 7 10.50 15.35 13.41
C ASP A 7 9.56 14.57 12.52
N LEU A 8 8.50 13.95 13.08
CA LEU A 8 7.51 13.21 12.30
C LEU A 8 6.75 14.10 11.32
N ALA A 9 6.33 15.29 11.72
CA ALA A 9 5.69 16.24 10.83
C ALA A 9 6.63 16.67 9.68
N THR A 10 7.88 17.00 10.00
CA THR A 10 8.91 17.36 8.99
C THR A 10 9.16 16.20 8.01
N LEU A 11 9.30 14.97 8.52
CA LEU A 11 9.51 13.79 7.68
C LEU A 11 8.28 13.46 6.83
N ALA A 12 7.08 13.72 7.33
CA ALA A 12 5.84 13.56 6.57
C ALA A 12 5.77 14.55 5.40
N ASP A 13 6.11 15.82 5.62
CA ASP A 13 6.18 16.84 4.55
C ASP A 13 7.19 16.45 3.47
N VAL A 14 8.35 15.91 3.87
CA VAL A 14 9.36 15.40 2.93
C VAL A 14 8.80 14.22 2.13
N ALA A 15 8.12 13.27 2.78
CA ALA A 15 7.53 12.12 2.10
C ALA A 15 6.39 12.53 1.14
N ILE A 16 5.55 13.48 1.54
CA ILE A 16 4.51 14.06 0.67
C ILE A 16 5.14 14.71 -0.56
N GLY A 17 6.17 15.54 -0.37
CA GLY A 17 6.89 16.16 -1.49
C GLY A 17 7.51 15.13 -2.44
N ALA A 18 8.06 14.03 -1.91
CA ALA A 18 8.61 12.94 -2.70
C ALA A 18 7.51 12.23 -3.52
N ALA A 19 6.39 11.87 -2.87
CA ALA A 19 5.29 11.18 -3.52
C ALA A 19 4.63 12.02 -4.63
N VAL A 20 4.43 13.31 -4.40
CA VAL A 20 3.88 14.24 -5.40
C VAL A 20 4.80 14.36 -6.61
N LYS A 21 6.11 14.56 -6.41
CA LYS A 21 7.09 14.65 -7.53
C LYS A 21 7.13 13.36 -8.36
N ALA A 22 7.13 12.22 -7.69
CA ALA A 22 7.08 10.92 -8.36
C ALA A 22 5.78 10.76 -9.16
N GLY A 23 4.64 11.13 -8.59
CA GLY A 23 3.35 11.10 -9.26
C GLY A 23 3.22 12.07 -10.43
N GLU A 24 3.89 13.22 -10.39
CA GLU A 24 4.02 14.14 -11.54
C GLU A 24 4.78 13.48 -12.70
N LEU A 25 5.89 12.77 -12.39
CA LEU A 25 6.57 11.95 -13.39
C LEU A 25 5.63 10.91 -13.98
N ILE A 26 4.97 10.09 -13.15
CA ILE A 26 4.03 9.05 -13.60
C ILE A 26 2.96 9.67 -14.51
N SER A 27 2.38 10.80 -14.11
CA SER A 27 1.37 11.52 -14.91
C SER A 27 1.90 11.98 -16.27
N SER A 28 3.19 12.30 -16.37
CA SER A 28 3.83 12.73 -17.63
C SER A 28 3.93 11.61 -18.67
N TYR A 29 3.83 10.36 -18.24
CA TYR A 29 3.81 9.18 -19.09
C TYR A 29 2.40 8.77 -19.56
N LYS A 30 1.36 9.44 -19.06
CA LYS A 30 0.00 9.22 -19.53
C LYS A 30 -0.05 9.44 -21.05
N ASN A 31 -0.54 8.44 -21.79
CA ASN A 31 -0.62 8.42 -23.25
C ASN A 31 0.74 8.31 -23.98
N ARG A 32 1.84 7.97 -23.32
CA ARG A 32 3.12 7.64 -23.97
C ARG A 32 3.28 6.13 -24.10
N GLN A 33 4.01 5.69 -25.14
CA GLN A 33 4.55 4.34 -25.16
C GLN A 33 5.70 4.27 -24.14
N PHE A 34 5.70 3.24 -23.31
CA PHE A 34 6.80 2.92 -22.38
C PHE A 34 7.06 1.42 -22.42
N ASP A 35 8.28 1.06 -22.09
CA ASP A 35 8.69 -0.34 -22.10
C ASP A 35 8.10 -1.07 -20.89
N LEU A 36 7.40 -2.17 -21.16
CA LEU A 36 6.98 -3.15 -20.18
C LEU A 36 8.11 -4.16 -19.98
N LEU A 37 8.69 -4.16 -18.79
CA LEU A 37 9.73 -5.07 -18.40
C LEU A 37 9.14 -6.13 -17.47
N ARG A 38 9.72 -7.34 -17.46
CA ARG A 38 9.43 -8.33 -16.42
C ARG A 38 10.49 -8.21 -15.34
N LYS A 39 10.07 -8.17 -14.08
CA LYS A 39 11.00 -8.23 -12.95
C LYS A 39 11.80 -9.52 -13.03
N GLU A 40 13.12 -9.39 -13.02
CA GLU A 40 13.96 -10.51 -12.68
C GLU A 40 13.70 -10.85 -11.22
N VAL A 41 13.50 -12.15 -10.94
CA VAL A 41 13.29 -12.62 -9.57
C VAL A 41 14.45 -12.16 -8.71
N GLN A 42 14.19 -11.23 -7.79
CA GLN A 42 15.21 -10.73 -6.87
C GLN A 42 15.27 -11.62 -5.62
N PRO A 43 16.31 -12.45 -5.45
CA PRO A 43 16.42 -13.37 -4.30
C PRO A 43 16.48 -12.64 -2.95
N SER A 44 16.76 -11.34 -2.97
CA SER A 44 16.92 -10.52 -1.78
C SER A 44 15.63 -10.22 -1.02
N HIS A 45 14.47 -10.24 -1.68
CA HIS A 45 13.17 -10.02 -1.04
C HIS A 45 12.56 -11.32 -0.49
N ASP A 46 12.99 -12.47 -1.01
CA ASP A 46 12.63 -13.78 -0.51
C ASP A 46 13.85 -14.70 -0.47
N PRO A 47 14.41 -14.98 0.72
CA PRO A 47 15.55 -15.88 0.88
C PRO A 47 15.30 -17.31 0.38
N LYS A 48 14.04 -17.70 0.17
CA LYS A 48 13.64 -19.00 -0.35
C LYS A 48 13.50 -19.05 -1.87
N GLY A 49 13.74 -17.92 -2.58
CA GLY A 49 13.67 -17.83 -4.03
C GLY A 49 12.29 -18.11 -4.62
N LEU A 50 11.22 -17.85 -3.84
CA LEU A 50 9.84 -18.01 -4.31
C LEU A 50 9.51 -16.90 -5.30
N VAL A 51 9.07 -17.27 -6.49
CA VAL A 51 8.64 -16.34 -7.55
C VAL A 51 7.27 -15.77 -7.17
N ALA A 52 7.09 -14.45 -7.35
CA ALA A 52 5.80 -13.79 -7.13
C ALA A 52 4.65 -14.52 -7.84
N ALA A 53 3.55 -14.69 -7.15
CA ALA A 53 2.49 -15.63 -7.54
C ALA A 53 1.67 -15.18 -8.75
N SER A 54 1.61 -13.88 -9.07
CA SER A 54 0.81 -13.36 -10.18
C SER A 54 1.65 -12.71 -11.28
N PRO A 55 1.23 -12.82 -12.58
CA PRO A 55 1.89 -12.11 -13.67
C PRO A 55 1.92 -10.58 -13.46
N ALA A 56 0.91 -10.01 -12.82
CA ALA A 56 0.84 -8.58 -12.51
C ALA A 56 1.94 -8.15 -11.54
N ALA A 57 2.25 -8.97 -10.53
CA ALA A 57 3.33 -8.69 -9.58
C ALA A 57 4.75 -8.80 -10.18
N GLN A 58 4.86 -9.35 -11.38
CA GLN A 58 6.14 -9.46 -12.11
C GLN A 58 6.34 -8.32 -13.13
N LEU A 59 5.34 -7.46 -13.29
CA LEU A 59 5.41 -6.36 -14.23
C LEU A 59 6.14 -5.18 -13.58
N VAL A 60 7.05 -4.59 -14.31
CA VAL A 60 7.71 -3.33 -13.98
C VAL A 60 7.81 -2.50 -15.25
N THR A 61 7.74 -1.21 -15.12
CA THR A 61 7.98 -0.30 -16.23
C THR A 61 9.22 0.56 -15.93
N GLU A 62 9.74 1.19 -16.97
CA GLU A 62 10.77 2.22 -16.77
C GLU A 62 10.30 3.35 -15.85
N VAL A 63 8.96 3.50 -15.72
CA VAL A 63 8.32 4.54 -14.90
C VAL A 63 8.47 4.22 -13.42
N ASP A 64 8.32 2.95 -13.01
CA ASP A 64 8.54 2.49 -11.62
C ASP A 64 9.97 2.81 -11.17
N ILE A 65 10.96 2.45 -12.01
CA ILE A 65 12.37 2.67 -11.72
C ILE A 65 12.70 4.17 -11.61
N LYS A 66 12.19 4.99 -12.54
CA LYS A 66 12.39 6.44 -12.52
C LYS A 66 11.68 7.11 -11.35
N SER A 67 10.46 6.66 -11.03
CA SER A 67 9.69 7.10 -9.88
C SER A 67 10.46 6.85 -8.59
N GLN A 68 10.96 5.61 -8.41
CA GLN A 68 11.80 5.28 -7.25
C GLN A 68 13.05 6.16 -7.16
N GLY A 69 13.71 6.43 -8.26
CA GLY A 69 14.88 7.33 -8.31
C GLY A 69 14.55 8.72 -7.76
N ILE A 70 13.43 9.32 -8.19
CA ILE A 70 12.95 10.62 -7.71
C ILE A 70 12.66 10.57 -6.19
N ILE A 71 11.98 9.53 -5.73
CA ILE A 71 11.64 9.37 -4.32
C ILE A 71 12.91 9.29 -3.48
N LEU A 72 13.84 8.42 -3.84
CA LEU A 72 15.09 8.22 -3.11
C LEU A 72 15.94 9.49 -3.07
N ASP A 73 16.04 10.22 -4.18
CA ASP A 73 16.77 11.49 -4.24
C ASP A 73 16.13 12.55 -3.32
N HIS A 74 14.81 12.61 -3.27
CA HIS A 74 14.10 13.56 -2.42
C HIS A 74 14.21 13.21 -0.92
N LEU A 75 14.17 11.92 -0.58
CA LEU A 75 14.30 11.44 0.79
C LEU A 75 15.73 11.43 1.31
N ARG A 76 16.74 11.46 0.42
CA ARG A 76 18.18 11.32 0.79
C ARG A 76 18.66 12.23 1.92
N PRO A 77 18.36 13.56 1.92
CA PRO A 77 18.80 14.43 3.01
C PRO A 77 18.26 14.01 4.37
N SER A 78 16.96 13.70 4.45
CA SER A 78 16.32 13.26 5.69
C SER A 78 16.79 11.87 6.11
N THR A 79 17.00 10.96 5.15
CA THR A 79 17.53 9.62 5.40
C THR A 79 18.90 9.67 6.05
N GLN A 80 19.78 10.56 5.57
CA GLN A 80 21.10 10.77 6.15
C GLN A 80 21.03 11.47 7.52
N GLN A 81 20.22 12.52 7.63
CA GLN A 81 20.08 13.30 8.88
C GLN A 81 19.56 12.45 10.05
N TYR A 82 18.59 11.59 9.81
CA TYR A 82 17.94 10.79 10.82
C TYR A 82 18.45 9.35 10.89
N ASP A 83 19.47 8.99 10.12
CA ASP A 83 20.06 7.65 10.05
C ASP A 83 19.01 6.56 9.79
N LEU A 84 18.22 6.72 8.72
CA LEU A 84 17.13 5.84 8.35
C LEU A 84 17.60 4.72 7.42
N GLY A 85 16.96 3.53 7.53
CA GLY A 85 17.09 2.46 6.54
C GLY A 85 16.14 2.68 5.35
N ILE A 86 16.26 1.81 4.34
CA ILE A 86 15.40 1.83 3.15
C ILE A 86 14.98 0.40 2.80
N LEU A 87 13.71 0.24 2.49
CA LEU A 87 13.14 -0.93 1.81
C LEU A 87 12.31 -0.40 0.65
N ALA A 88 12.72 -0.60 -0.59
CA ALA A 88 12.02 -0.13 -1.77
C ALA A 88 11.83 -1.26 -2.78
N GLU A 89 10.69 -1.26 -3.47
CA GLU A 89 10.27 -2.36 -4.34
C GLU A 89 11.26 -2.64 -5.47
N GLU A 90 11.79 -1.59 -6.13
CA GLU A 90 12.65 -1.72 -7.32
C GLU A 90 14.14 -1.71 -6.98
N SER A 91 14.50 -2.08 -5.74
CA SER A 91 15.90 -2.23 -5.32
C SER A 91 16.09 -3.39 -4.35
N ASN A 92 17.33 -3.87 -4.25
CA ASN A 92 17.67 -4.91 -3.29
C ASN A 92 17.49 -4.41 -1.85
N ASP A 93 16.89 -5.23 -0.99
CA ASP A 93 16.85 -5.00 0.45
C ASP A 93 18.27 -5.14 1.03
N ASP A 94 18.92 -4.02 1.33
CA ASP A 94 20.26 -3.96 1.93
C ASP A 94 20.28 -4.37 3.42
N LYS A 95 19.12 -4.72 3.97
CA LYS A 95 18.90 -5.13 5.36
C LYS A 95 19.10 -4.00 6.39
N SER A 96 19.33 -2.76 5.96
CA SER A 96 19.47 -1.60 6.86
C SER A 96 18.24 -1.41 7.76
N ARG A 97 17.06 -1.81 7.29
CA ARG A 97 15.81 -1.81 8.07
C ARG A 97 15.85 -2.65 9.36
N PHE A 98 16.80 -3.58 9.50
CA PHE A 98 16.97 -4.39 10.71
C PHE A 98 18.01 -3.80 11.68
N GLU A 99 18.81 -2.85 11.21
CA GLU A 99 19.88 -2.22 11.97
C GLU A 99 19.48 -0.83 12.46
N LYS A 100 18.80 -0.04 11.60
CA LYS A 100 18.36 1.30 11.91
C LYS A 100 17.12 1.33 12.82
N HIS A 101 16.91 2.45 13.53
CA HIS A 101 15.72 2.62 14.37
C HIS A 101 14.43 2.73 13.57
N TYR A 102 14.51 3.34 12.40
CA TYR A 102 13.41 3.52 11.45
C TYR A 102 13.91 3.30 10.03
N PHE A 103 12.99 3.01 9.13
CA PHE A 103 13.28 2.87 7.70
C PHE A 103 12.09 3.35 6.86
N TRP A 104 12.40 3.80 5.65
CA TRP A 104 11.40 4.07 4.63
C TRP A 104 11.00 2.76 3.94
N ALA A 105 9.69 2.49 3.86
CA ALA A 105 9.11 1.47 3.00
C ALA A 105 8.47 2.18 1.81
N ILE A 106 8.87 1.84 0.58
CA ILE A 106 8.56 2.60 -0.62
C ILE A 106 8.02 1.68 -1.71
N ASP A 107 6.81 1.98 -2.20
CA ASP A 107 6.27 1.50 -3.46
C ASP A 107 6.22 2.68 -4.43
N PRO A 108 7.06 2.68 -5.48
CA PRO A 108 7.13 3.79 -6.42
C PRO A 108 5.93 3.89 -7.36
N LEU A 109 5.23 2.78 -7.59
CA LEU A 109 4.03 2.71 -8.42
C LEU A 109 3.22 1.44 -8.11
N ASP A 110 2.46 1.43 -7.00
CA ASP A 110 1.45 0.38 -6.75
C ASP A 110 0.41 0.38 -7.88
N GLY A 111 0.07 -0.81 -8.35
CA GLY A 111 -0.89 -0.94 -9.45
C GLY A 111 -0.29 -0.71 -10.83
N THR A 112 0.96 -1.12 -11.08
CA THR A 112 1.68 -1.00 -12.36
C THR A 112 0.86 -1.47 -13.56
N LEU A 113 0.11 -2.58 -13.42
CA LEU A 113 -0.75 -3.08 -14.50
C LEU A 113 -1.89 -2.10 -14.81
N ARG A 114 -2.50 -1.48 -13.80
CA ARG A 114 -3.57 -0.49 -13.96
C ARG A 114 -3.05 0.75 -14.69
N PHE A 115 -1.86 1.20 -14.30
CA PHE A 115 -1.16 2.28 -15.00
C PHE A 115 -0.88 1.92 -16.45
N ALA A 116 -0.32 0.72 -16.72
CA ALA A 116 -0.02 0.26 -18.06
C ALA A 116 -1.25 0.17 -18.98
N GLU A 117 -2.41 -0.14 -18.41
CA GLU A 117 -3.70 -0.17 -19.12
C GLU A 117 -4.36 1.22 -19.24
N GLY A 118 -3.75 2.27 -18.73
CA GLY A 118 -4.34 3.63 -18.72
C GLY A 118 -5.55 3.78 -17.79
N LYS A 119 -5.75 2.85 -16.86
CA LYS A 119 -6.84 2.86 -15.88
C LYS A 119 -6.41 3.60 -14.60
N GLY A 120 -7.36 4.02 -13.77
CA GLY A 120 -7.11 4.54 -12.43
C GLY A 120 -6.84 3.44 -11.42
N GLY A 121 -6.57 3.81 -10.15
CA GLY A 121 -6.33 2.87 -9.06
C GLY A 121 -4.86 2.45 -8.95
N TYR A 122 -3.94 3.30 -9.35
CA TYR A 122 -2.50 3.19 -9.10
C TYR A 122 -2.03 4.37 -8.24
N SER A 123 -0.94 4.20 -7.51
CA SER A 123 -0.46 5.22 -6.57
C SER A 123 1.03 5.12 -6.28
N VAL A 124 1.56 6.16 -5.64
CA VAL A 124 2.86 6.14 -4.95
C VAL A 124 2.60 5.94 -3.46
N ALA A 125 3.30 5.01 -2.81
CA ALA A 125 3.19 4.79 -1.38
C ALA A 125 4.55 4.91 -0.68
N ILE A 126 4.62 5.71 0.41
CA ILE A 126 5.82 5.92 1.20
C ILE A 126 5.44 5.83 2.67
N ALA A 127 6.11 4.96 3.44
CA ALA A 127 5.89 4.85 4.87
C ALA A 127 7.19 4.95 5.65
N LEU A 128 7.15 5.56 6.83
CA LEU A 128 8.19 5.46 7.84
C LEU A 128 7.78 4.42 8.86
N VAL A 129 8.56 3.35 8.98
CA VAL A 129 8.30 2.22 9.87
C VAL A 129 9.45 2.08 10.86
N ASP A 130 9.15 1.76 12.13
CA ASP A 130 10.22 1.49 13.08
C ASP A 130 10.75 0.05 12.93
N ARG A 131 11.87 -0.23 13.58
CA ARG A 131 12.52 -1.55 13.53
C ARG A 131 11.64 -2.69 14.08
N LYS A 132 10.60 -2.38 14.86
CA LYS A 132 9.68 -3.38 15.38
C LYS A 132 8.54 -3.68 14.40
N GLY A 133 8.39 -2.87 13.37
CA GLY A 133 7.33 -2.99 12.37
C GLY A 133 6.11 -2.11 12.67
N ASP A 134 6.23 -1.12 13.55
CA ASP A 134 5.17 -0.14 13.77
C ASP A 134 5.28 1.01 12.74
N PRO A 135 4.22 1.36 12.02
CA PRO A 135 4.25 2.49 11.09
C PRO A 135 4.09 3.82 11.86
N TYR A 136 4.89 4.82 11.48
CA TYR A 136 4.90 6.16 12.08
C TYR A 136 4.40 7.24 11.13
N ILE A 137 4.65 7.08 9.84
CA ILE A 137 4.16 7.95 8.77
C ILE A 137 3.67 7.05 7.65
N GLY A 138 2.54 7.38 7.06
CA GLY A 138 2.05 6.79 5.83
C GLY A 138 1.62 7.88 4.87
N VAL A 139 2.12 7.84 3.64
CA VAL A 139 1.76 8.76 2.57
C VAL A 139 1.38 7.94 1.35
N VAL A 140 0.22 8.25 0.79
CA VAL A 140 -0.26 7.70 -0.48
C VAL A 140 -0.60 8.88 -1.40
N PHE A 141 -0.10 8.85 -2.61
CA PHE A 141 -0.47 9.82 -3.64
C PHE A 141 -1.12 9.12 -4.82
N ASP A 142 -2.35 9.50 -5.15
CA ASP A 142 -3.04 9.12 -6.38
C ASP A 142 -2.70 10.16 -7.47
N PRO A 143 -1.88 9.80 -8.49
CA PRO A 143 -1.48 10.75 -9.52
C PRO A 143 -2.61 11.12 -10.48
N ARG A 144 -3.64 10.27 -10.59
CA ARG A 144 -4.77 10.50 -11.48
C ARG A 144 -5.73 11.54 -10.93
N GLU A 145 -6.10 11.40 -9.66
CA GLU A 145 -7.01 12.30 -8.96
C GLU A 145 -6.28 13.43 -8.25
N LYS A 146 -4.93 13.42 -8.27
CA LYS A 146 -4.05 14.37 -7.56
C LYS A 146 -4.37 14.46 -6.07
N THR A 147 -4.66 13.31 -5.47
CA THR A 147 -5.07 13.22 -4.08
C THR A 147 -3.94 12.66 -3.23
N VAL A 148 -3.62 13.37 -2.14
CA VAL A 148 -2.68 12.94 -1.11
C VAL A 148 -3.48 12.43 0.10
N TYR A 149 -3.26 11.19 0.49
CA TYR A 149 -3.67 10.67 1.80
C TYR A 149 -2.42 10.55 2.67
N HIS A 150 -2.48 10.98 3.92
CA HIS A 150 -1.39 10.73 4.84
C HIS A 150 -1.87 10.54 6.28
N GLY A 151 -1.11 9.74 7.02
CA GLY A 151 -1.29 9.51 8.44
C GLY A 151 0.03 9.70 9.17
N ILE A 152 0.00 10.31 10.35
CA ILE A 152 1.17 10.52 11.21
C ILE A 152 0.82 10.05 12.61
N LYS A 153 1.57 9.09 13.13
CA LYS A 153 1.32 8.44 14.43
C LYS A 153 1.11 9.44 15.56
N GLY A 154 -0.08 9.41 16.16
CA GLY A 154 -0.50 10.27 17.26
C GLY A 154 -0.76 11.73 16.88
N ILE A 155 -0.89 12.03 15.57
CA ILE A 155 -1.26 13.36 15.07
C ILE A 155 -2.59 13.29 14.33
N GLY A 156 -2.82 12.25 13.52
CA GLY A 156 -4.06 12.04 12.78
C GLY A 156 -3.83 11.66 11.33
N ALA A 157 -4.93 11.45 10.60
CA ALA A 157 -4.94 11.19 9.17
C ALA A 157 -5.61 12.32 8.40
N TYR A 158 -5.15 12.55 7.18
CA TYR A 158 -5.54 13.68 6.34
C TYR A 158 -5.69 13.26 4.88
N ARG A 159 -6.61 13.93 4.19
CA ARG A 159 -6.77 13.88 2.72
C ARG A 159 -6.66 15.28 2.16
N ASN A 160 -5.66 15.52 1.33
CA ASN A 160 -5.35 16.86 0.77
C ASN A 160 -5.22 17.96 1.86
N GLY A 161 -4.65 17.60 3.02
CA GLY A 161 -4.46 18.51 4.15
C GLY A 161 -5.66 18.67 5.09
N GLU A 162 -6.83 18.15 4.71
CA GLU A 162 -8.02 18.15 5.55
C GLU A 162 -8.12 16.87 6.39
N PRO A 163 -8.58 16.93 7.64
CA PRO A 163 -8.78 15.74 8.46
C PRO A 163 -9.62 14.68 7.73
N PHE A 164 -9.14 13.43 7.76
CA PHE A 164 -9.72 12.32 7.04
C PHE A 164 -9.98 11.14 7.97
N GLY A 165 -11.09 10.46 7.80
CA GLY A 165 -11.45 9.31 8.62
C GLY A 165 -12.72 8.63 8.11
N LEU A 166 -13.14 7.59 8.81
CA LEU A 166 -14.39 6.91 8.52
C LEU A 166 -15.56 7.89 8.63
N SER A 167 -16.32 8.04 7.55
CA SER A 167 -17.49 8.91 7.55
C SER A 167 -18.60 8.27 8.39
N THR A 168 -18.94 8.89 9.50
CA THR A 168 -20.14 8.51 10.30
C THR A 168 -21.45 8.85 9.58
N ARG A 169 -21.38 9.55 8.45
CA ARG A 169 -22.54 9.99 7.65
C ARG A 169 -22.86 9.08 6.46
N ASN A 170 -21.99 8.12 6.14
CA ASN A 170 -22.30 7.15 5.10
C ASN A 170 -23.27 6.10 5.66
N ASN A 171 -24.57 6.43 5.66
CA ASN A 171 -25.65 5.44 5.75
C ASN A 171 -25.74 4.68 4.41
N SER A 172 -24.61 4.23 3.86
CA SER A 172 -24.68 3.34 2.69
C SER A 172 -25.41 2.08 3.10
N ALA A 173 -26.44 1.77 2.35
CA ALA A 173 -27.18 0.53 2.53
C ALA A 173 -26.44 -0.66 1.88
N THR A 174 -25.34 -0.41 1.19
CA THR A 174 -24.54 -1.38 0.42
C THR A 174 -23.25 -1.67 1.15
N LEU A 175 -22.92 -2.95 1.31
CA LEU A 175 -21.58 -3.42 1.69
C LEU A 175 -20.76 -3.65 0.43
N SER A 176 -19.57 -3.03 0.32
CA SER A 176 -18.70 -3.18 -0.85
C SER A 176 -17.53 -4.11 -0.56
N LEU A 177 -17.28 -5.09 -1.42
CA LEU A 177 -16.05 -5.87 -1.50
C LEU A 177 -15.19 -5.30 -2.62
N ILE A 178 -14.11 -4.64 -2.24
CA ILE A 178 -13.14 -4.08 -3.19
C ILE A 178 -12.04 -5.11 -3.39
N HIS A 179 -11.62 -5.34 -4.63
CA HIS A 179 -10.56 -6.32 -4.88
C HIS A 179 -9.65 -5.94 -6.05
N ASP A 180 -8.48 -6.56 -6.09
CA ASP A 180 -7.60 -6.52 -7.26
C ASP A 180 -7.98 -7.60 -8.29
N ARG A 181 -7.44 -7.48 -9.50
CA ARG A 181 -7.71 -8.43 -10.58
C ARG A 181 -7.40 -9.86 -10.20
N SER A 182 -6.26 -10.10 -9.57
CA SER A 182 -5.81 -11.44 -9.22
C SER A 182 -6.76 -12.15 -8.24
N PHE A 183 -7.51 -11.41 -7.46
CA PHE A 183 -8.55 -11.95 -6.59
C PHE A 183 -9.80 -12.34 -7.40
N GLY A 184 -10.25 -11.48 -8.32
CA GLY A 184 -11.40 -11.77 -9.18
C GLY A 184 -11.20 -12.96 -10.12
N GLU A 185 -9.94 -13.27 -10.47
CA GLU A 185 -9.58 -14.41 -11.32
C GLU A 185 -9.44 -15.75 -10.55
N GLN A 186 -9.59 -15.74 -9.21
CA GLN A 186 -9.51 -16.96 -8.40
C GLN A 186 -10.72 -17.86 -8.60
N LYS A 187 -10.49 -19.18 -8.61
CA LYS A 187 -11.58 -20.17 -8.72
C LYS A 187 -12.62 -20.07 -7.61
N LEU A 188 -12.21 -19.62 -6.42
CA LEU A 188 -13.08 -19.45 -5.26
C LEU A 188 -13.84 -18.12 -5.26
N TYR A 189 -13.62 -17.24 -6.24
CA TYR A 189 -14.26 -15.92 -6.28
C TYR A 189 -15.80 -15.96 -6.19
N PRO A 190 -16.52 -16.87 -6.93
CA PRO A 190 -17.96 -16.98 -6.80
C PRO A 190 -18.43 -17.39 -5.38
N GLU A 191 -17.76 -18.36 -4.75
CA GLU A 191 -18.09 -18.83 -3.39
C GLU A 191 -17.83 -17.74 -2.35
N ILE A 192 -16.75 -16.95 -2.54
CA ILE A 192 -16.41 -15.83 -1.67
C ILE A 192 -17.47 -14.73 -1.77
N THR A 193 -17.88 -14.37 -2.99
CA THR A 193 -18.90 -13.32 -3.20
C THR A 193 -20.25 -13.74 -2.67
N GLU A 194 -20.65 -15.00 -2.82
CA GLU A 194 -21.86 -15.55 -2.22
C GLU A 194 -21.81 -15.49 -0.68
N SER A 195 -20.69 -15.87 -0.09
CA SER A 195 -20.48 -15.79 1.36
C SER A 195 -20.54 -14.35 1.87
N MET A 196 -19.90 -13.41 1.15
CA MET A 196 -19.93 -11.98 1.49
C MET A 196 -21.33 -11.38 1.36
N GLN A 197 -22.12 -11.82 0.38
CA GLN A 197 -23.52 -11.42 0.24
C GLN A 197 -24.37 -11.93 1.42
N ALA A 198 -24.14 -13.15 1.88
CA ALA A 198 -24.82 -13.68 3.08
C ALA A 198 -24.44 -12.87 4.34
N ILE A 199 -23.15 -12.56 4.53
CA ILE A 199 -22.66 -11.70 5.61
C ILE A 199 -23.30 -10.31 5.54
N SER A 200 -23.37 -9.71 4.36
CA SER A 200 -24.03 -8.41 4.13
C SER A 200 -25.49 -8.44 4.62
N HIS A 201 -26.23 -9.47 4.26
CA HIS A 201 -27.61 -9.65 4.71
C HIS A 201 -27.72 -9.84 6.23
N ASP A 202 -26.84 -10.63 6.84
CA ASP A 202 -26.83 -10.85 8.30
C ASP A 202 -26.51 -9.56 9.07
N LEU A 203 -25.64 -8.72 8.52
CA LEU A 203 -25.31 -7.40 9.05
C LEU A 203 -26.37 -6.33 8.75
N LYS A 204 -27.49 -6.70 8.08
CA LYS A 204 -28.62 -5.81 7.75
C LYS A 204 -28.31 -4.75 6.70
N PHE A 205 -27.33 -4.96 5.85
CA PHE A 205 -27.21 -4.18 4.64
C PHE A 205 -28.30 -4.60 3.65
N SER A 206 -28.84 -3.67 2.89
CA SER A 206 -29.87 -3.95 1.89
C SER A 206 -29.30 -4.42 0.56
N ASP A 207 -28.00 -4.20 0.34
CA ASP A 207 -27.33 -4.54 -0.91
C ASP A 207 -25.87 -4.95 -0.67
N PHE A 208 -25.29 -5.63 -1.66
CA PHE A 208 -23.89 -6.05 -1.69
C PHE A 208 -23.33 -5.86 -3.10
N GLU A 209 -22.15 -5.33 -3.20
CA GLU A 209 -21.41 -5.25 -4.46
C GLU A 209 -19.98 -5.74 -4.30
N ALA A 210 -19.42 -6.32 -5.37
CA ALA A 210 -18.02 -6.70 -5.45
C ALA A 210 -17.44 -6.19 -6.76
N TYR A 211 -16.31 -5.48 -6.71
CA TYR A 211 -15.71 -4.92 -7.92
C TYR A 211 -14.19 -4.77 -7.84
N GLU A 212 -13.55 -4.90 -9.02
CA GLU A 212 -12.14 -4.61 -9.23
C GLU A 212 -11.91 -3.09 -9.26
N PHE A 213 -11.02 -2.58 -8.39
CA PHE A 213 -10.73 -1.15 -8.38
C PHE A 213 -9.28 -0.84 -8.75
N GLY A 214 -8.28 -1.27 -7.96
CA GLY A 214 -6.91 -0.81 -8.15
C GLY A 214 -5.84 -1.79 -7.66
N GLY A 215 -4.65 -1.25 -7.42
CA GLY A 215 -3.59 -1.89 -6.66
C GLY A 215 -3.94 -1.96 -5.17
N SER A 216 -3.08 -2.62 -4.40
CA SER A 216 -3.33 -2.89 -2.98
C SER A 216 -3.48 -1.63 -2.15
N VAL A 217 -2.65 -0.63 -2.42
CA VAL A 217 -2.68 0.68 -1.72
C VAL A 217 -3.99 1.40 -1.97
N MET A 218 -4.37 1.53 -3.24
CA MET A 218 -5.60 2.26 -3.59
C MET A 218 -6.87 1.51 -3.20
N ASN A 219 -6.87 0.17 -3.21
CA ASN A 219 -7.98 -0.61 -2.67
C ASN A 219 -8.19 -0.33 -1.18
N SER A 220 -7.11 -0.28 -0.38
CA SER A 220 -7.18 0.06 1.03
C SER A 220 -7.68 1.50 1.25
N CYS A 221 -7.23 2.49 0.47
CA CYS A 221 -7.75 3.86 0.55
C CYS A 221 -9.25 3.92 0.21
N ARG A 222 -9.67 3.17 -0.80
CA ARG A 222 -11.06 3.13 -1.25
C ARG A 222 -12.02 2.59 -0.20
N VAL A 223 -11.59 1.60 0.60
CA VAL A 223 -12.39 1.09 1.74
C VAL A 223 -12.76 2.22 2.71
N ILE A 224 -11.83 3.14 3.01
CA ILE A 224 -12.11 4.27 3.91
C ILE A 224 -13.14 5.22 3.30
N GLU A 225 -13.05 5.46 1.98
CA GLU A 225 -13.95 6.39 1.26
C GLU A 225 -15.35 5.84 1.08
N GLU A 226 -15.48 4.52 0.88
CA GLU A 226 -16.76 3.86 0.60
C GLU A 226 -17.35 3.09 1.78
N HIS A 227 -16.79 3.31 2.99
CA HIS A 227 -17.30 2.63 4.18
C HIS A 227 -18.86 2.64 4.24
N PRO A 228 -19.53 1.49 4.43
CA PRO A 228 -19.00 0.17 4.78
C PRO A 228 -18.44 -0.61 3.57
N ALA A 229 -17.16 -0.88 3.62
CA ALA A 229 -16.45 -1.63 2.59
C ALA A 229 -15.35 -2.50 3.21
N VAL A 230 -14.87 -3.47 2.46
CA VAL A 230 -13.80 -4.37 2.87
C VAL A 230 -12.87 -4.68 1.70
N TYR A 231 -11.58 -4.80 2.00
CA TYR A 231 -10.56 -5.32 1.11
C TYR A 231 -9.72 -6.35 1.85
N PHE A 232 -9.49 -7.50 1.23
CA PHE A 232 -8.64 -8.53 1.83
C PHE A 232 -7.92 -9.38 0.78
N LYS A 233 -6.83 -10.00 1.22
CA LYS A 233 -6.12 -11.05 0.49
C LYS A 233 -5.98 -12.27 1.38
N PHE A 234 -6.31 -13.44 0.86
CA PHE A 234 -6.13 -14.68 1.59
C PHE A 234 -4.66 -15.09 1.67
N PRO A 235 -4.30 -15.87 2.73
CA PRO A 235 -3.04 -16.58 2.76
C PRO A 235 -2.88 -17.48 1.55
N GLN A 236 -1.64 -17.61 1.11
CA GLN A 236 -1.28 -18.48 -0.01
C GLN A 236 0.08 -19.14 0.22
N SER A 237 0.27 -20.32 -0.38
CA SER A 237 1.51 -21.10 -0.21
C SER A 237 2.72 -20.54 -0.95
N ARG A 238 2.50 -19.65 -1.92
CA ARG A 238 3.56 -19.00 -2.70
C ARG A 238 3.85 -17.61 -2.18
N ALA A 239 5.03 -17.07 -2.52
CA ALA A 239 5.32 -15.65 -2.31
C ALA A 239 4.29 -14.78 -3.04
N GLY A 240 3.81 -13.73 -2.37
CA GLY A 240 2.75 -12.86 -2.88
C GLY A 240 1.81 -12.41 -1.76
N GLY A 241 0.59 -12.03 -2.11
CA GLY A 241 -0.35 -11.43 -1.16
C GLY A 241 -0.02 -9.98 -0.82
N GLY A 242 0.89 -9.36 -1.59
CA GLY A 242 1.46 -8.04 -1.36
C GLY A 242 2.66 -8.06 -0.43
N CYS A 243 3.39 -6.96 -0.40
CA CYS A 243 4.62 -6.74 0.35
C CYS A 243 4.46 -5.66 1.43
N ILE A 244 5.48 -5.46 2.24
CA ILE A 244 5.51 -4.42 3.27
C ILE A 244 5.21 -3.04 2.69
N TRP A 245 5.77 -2.70 1.52
CA TRP A 245 5.57 -1.40 0.86
C TRP A 245 4.14 -1.19 0.37
N ASP A 246 3.39 -2.25 0.01
CA ASP A 246 1.98 -2.18 -0.41
C ASP A 246 1.03 -1.79 0.76
N PHE A 247 1.42 -2.08 2.01
CA PHE A 247 0.50 -1.94 3.15
C PHE A 247 0.97 -1.01 4.26
N ALA A 248 2.28 -0.68 4.33
CA ALA A 248 2.81 0.09 5.46
C ALA A 248 2.20 1.50 5.54
N ALA A 249 2.02 2.18 4.40
CA ALA A 249 1.45 3.52 4.36
C ALA A 249 -0.02 3.52 4.78
N THR A 250 -0.82 2.63 4.21
CA THR A 250 -2.25 2.51 4.52
C THR A 250 -2.49 2.03 5.95
N THR A 251 -1.68 1.10 6.47
CA THR A 251 -1.74 0.68 7.88
C THR A 251 -1.55 1.87 8.84
N CYS A 252 -0.62 2.79 8.53
CA CYS A 252 -0.45 4.00 9.33
C CYS A 252 -1.71 4.87 9.32
N ILE A 253 -2.31 5.09 8.16
CA ILE A 253 -3.54 5.86 8.00
C ILE A 253 -4.68 5.21 8.79
N TYR A 254 -4.86 3.89 8.66
CA TYR A 254 -5.90 3.14 9.37
C TYR A 254 -5.76 3.23 10.89
N ASN A 255 -4.54 3.12 11.41
CA ASN A 255 -4.27 3.28 12.84
C ASN A 255 -4.69 4.65 13.36
N GLU A 256 -4.49 5.71 12.57
CA GLU A 256 -4.82 7.08 12.97
C GLU A 256 -6.32 7.40 12.89
N ILE A 257 -7.07 6.69 12.07
CA ILE A 257 -8.54 6.83 11.99
C ILE A 257 -9.28 5.85 12.90
N GLY A 258 -8.56 4.96 13.60
CA GLY A 258 -9.16 3.93 14.47
C GLY A 258 -9.83 2.79 13.71
N ALA A 259 -9.43 2.56 12.45
CA ALA A 259 -9.89 1.45 11.64
C ALA A 259 -8.94 0.25 11.71
N PHE A 260 -9.38 -0.91 11.21
CA PHE A 260 -8.61 -2.15 11.29
C PHE A 260 -7.78 -2.36 10.02
N ALA A 261 -6.47 -2.57 10.21
CA ALA A 261 -5.53 -3.07 9.21
C ALA A 261 -4.79 -4.25 9.82
N THR A 262 -5.24 -5.47 9.51
CA THR A 262 -4.81 -6.70 10.20
C THR A 262 -4.50 -7.82 9.20
N ASP A 263 -3.96 -8.93 9.69
CA ASP A 263 -4.07 -10.20 8.99
C ASP A 263 -5.51 -10.72 9.06
N ILE A 264 -5.81 -11.81 8.34
CA ILE A 264 -7.17 -12.39 8.33
C ILE A 264 -7.57 -13.01 9.69
N HIS A 265 -6.67 -13.10 10.65
CA HIS A 265 -6.93 -13.60 12.01
C HIS A 265 -7.11 -12.45 13.01
N GLY A 266 -7.05 -11.19 12.55
CA GLY A 266 -7.19 -9.99 13.39
C GLY A 266 -5.91 -9.59 14.12
N SER A 267 -4.76 -10.16 13.77
CA SER A 267 -3.45 -9.75 14.31
C SER A 267 -2.88 -8.57 13.53
N ASN A 268 -2.15 -7.68 14.21
CA ASN A 268 -1.50 -6.55 13.54
C ASN A 268 -0.54 -7.03 12.44
N LEU A 269 -0.48 -6.32 11.32
CA LEU A 269 0.46 -6.59 10.25
C LEU A 269 1.90 -6.36 10.72
N HIS A 270 2.76 -7.37 10.55
CA HIS A 270 4.17 -7.28 10.93
C HIS A 270 4.98 -6.62 9.80
N LEU A 271 5.11 -5.29 9.83
CA LEU A 271 5.71 -4.50 8.76
C LEU A 271 7.25 -4.51 8.70
N ASN A 272 7.91 -5.38 9.45
CA ASN A 272 9.37 -5.58 9.39
C ASN A 272 9.79 -7.04 9.62
N ASN A 273 9.10 -7.97 8.98
CA ASN A 273 9.42 -9.40 9.08
C ASN A 273 10.82 -9.67 8.51
N ARG A 274 11.61 -10.48 9.26
CA ARG A 274 12.98 -10.84 8.87
C ARG A 274 13.06 -11.96 7.85
N GLN A 275 12.01 -12.76 7.74
CA GLN A 275 11.99 -13.95 6.89
C GLN A 275 11.48 -13.64 5.49
N THR A 276 10.55 -12.70 5.38
CA THR A 276 9.93 -12.33 4.10
C THR A 276 9.36 -10.91 4.18
N CYS A 277 9.27 -10.22 3.06
CA CYS A 277 8.50 -8.98 2.93
C CYS A 277 7.03 -9.25 2.56
N TYR A 278 6.67 -10.47 2.17
CA TYR A 278 5.33 -10.83 1.71
C TYR A 278 4.38 -11.15 2.84
N PHE A 279 3.09 -10.87 2.65
CA PHE A 279 1.99 -11.21 3.56
C PHE A 279 1.29 -12.53 3.23
N ASN A 280 1.95 -13.40 2.46
CA ASN A 280 1.39 -14.68 1.99
C ASN A 280 1.01 -15.65 3.10
N HIS A 281 1.53 -15.54 4.32
CA HIS A 281 1.22 -16.46 5.42
C HIS A 281 -0.03 -16.06 6.21
N GLY A 282 -0.23 -14.77 6.46
CA GLY A 282 -1.34 -14.24 7.25
C GLY A 282 -2.47 -13.64 6.41
N GLY A 283 -2.19 -13.34 5.14
CA GLY A 283 -3.08 -12.49 4.36
C GLY A 283 -3.14 -11.07 4.90
N VAL A 284 -4.08 -10.28 4.41
CA VAL A 284 -4.36 -8.92 4.90
C VAL A 284 -5.87 -8.67 4.89
N LEU A 285 -6.33 -7.80 5.80
CA LEU A 285 -7.72 -7.36 5.93
C LEU A 285 -7.76 -5.87 6.29
N PHE A 286 -8.50 -5.11 5.50
CA PHE A 286 -8.78 -3.69 5.65
C PHE A 286 -10.27 -3.41 5.64
#